data_85c6c5a99be28bace811c1d009d22854
#
_entry.id   85c6c5a99be28bace811c1d009d22854
#
_cell.length_a   1.000
_cell.length_b   1.000
_cell.length_c   1.000
_cell.angle_alpha   90.00
_cell.angle_beta   90.00
_cell.angle_gamma   90.00
#
_symmetry.space_group_name_H-M   'P 1'
#
loop_
_entity.id
_entity.type
_entity.pdbx_description
1 polymer ?
#
loop_
_entity_poly.entity_id
_entity_poly.type
_entity_poly.pdbx_seq_one_letter_code
_entity_poly.pdbx_strand_id
1 'polypeptide(L)'
;LALIKENQEELLRPLSESEKRILDREGDVSSTPTLDEYTDNITKEAVEGRLDPVIGRDKEIFEVIKVLARRSKNNPVLIGEPGVGKTAVAEGLAQLILTQDIPNFLEGNVIMSLDLGSLLAGTKYRGEFEERLKRIVEEAQLDSTIILVIDEIHTLVGAGAAEGAVDAANILKPALARGKFRCIGATTMEEYRKYIERDAALERRFQPVQVKEPSVGVTIDILRGLRSKFERHHSLSYHDKAIEQAAILADKFIADRYLPDKAIDVLDEAGSRVRLENKRLPEGILLLLNELQETLSEKDICVREQDYDTASQLLDYEMEVRIQIQIMKQALQINEKAGLKRVHVDMVMEEDISEVIAGWTGIPMTKISETESKKSEKSAPNTNSQRDNFPNKTDVPPPPGDLLSINSQGSGNGNALEEA
;
A
#
# COMPACT_ATOMS: atom_id res chain seq x y z
N LEU A 1 21.63 2.32 4.81
CA LEU A 1 22.37 1.77 5.96
C LEU A 1 22.10 2.55 7.26
N ALA A 2 21.88 3.89 7.22
CA ALA A 2 21.51 4.68 8.39
C ALA A 2 20.06 4.39 8.83
N LEU A 3 19.10 4.40 7.93
CA LEU A 3 17.68 4.06 8.18
C LEU A 3 17.47 2.61 8.64
N ILE A 4 18.31 1.66 8.19
CA ILE A 4 18.23 0.26 8.64
C ILE A 4 18.78 0.10 10.06
N LYS A 5 19.76 0.92 10.47
CA LYS A 5 20.26 0.94 11.84
C LYS A 5 19.29 1.64 12.80
N GLU A 6 18.65 2.72 12.40
CA GLU A 6 17.61 3.40 13.19
C GLU A 6 16.44 2.45 13.49
N ASN A 7 15.93 1.72 12.50
CA ASN A 7 14.86 0.73 12.72
C ASN A 7 15.25 -0.45 13.61
N GLN A 8 16.53 -0.84 13.66
CA GLN A 8 16.98 -1.91 14.57
C GLN A 8 17.21 -1.42 16.01
N GLU A 9 17.60 -0.18 16.21
CA GLU A 9 17.71 0.42 17.54
C GLU A 9 16.33 0.77 18.11
N GLU A 10 15.35 1.11 17.29
CA GLU A 10 13.96 1.33 17.71
C GLU A 10 13.28 0.05 18.22
N LEU A 11 13.54 -1.10 17.62
CA LEU A 11 13.03 -2.41 18.06
C LEU A 11 13.62 -2.90 19.39
N LEU A 12 14.73 -2.34 19.84
CA LEU A 12 15.42 -2.72 21.10
C LEU A 12 15.18 -1.71 22.24
N ARG A 13 14.44 -0.62 22.01
CA ARG A 13 14.11 0.32 23.07
C ARG A 13 13.13 -0.31 24.07
N PRO A 14 13.24 -0.03 25.38
CA PRO A 14 12.23 -0.46 26.32
C PRO A 14 10.89 0.18 25.99
N LEU A 15 9.83 -0.64 25.94
CA LEU A 15 8.46 -0.19 25.70
C LEU A 15 8.08 0.95 26.67
N SER A 16 7.49 2.00 26.14
CA SER A 16 6.94 3.09 26.94
C SER A 16 5.78 2.59 27.81
N GLU A 17 5.42 3.33 28.84
CA GLU A 17 4.27 3.01 29.69
C GLU A 17 2.95 2.93 28.91
N SER A 18 2.81 3.74 27.86
CA SER A 18 1.66 3.72 26.96
C SER A 18 1.63 2.46 26.08
N GLU A 19 2.77 2.04 25.54
CA GLU A 19 2.90 0.81 24.75
C GLU A 19 2.64 -0.44 25.62
N LYS A 20 3.14 -0.45 26.87
CA LYS A 20 2.83 -1.52 27.82
C LYS A 20 1.34 -1.61 28.10
N ARG A 21 0.65 -0.48 28.33
CA ARG A 21 -0.81 -0.44 28.54
C ARG A 21 -1.59 -0.96 27.35
N ILE A 22 -1.12 -0.74 26.12
CA ILE A 22 -1.75 -1.22 24.89
C ILE A 22 -1.61 -2.74 24.79
N LEU A 23 -0.44 -3.29 25.17
CA LEU A 23 -0.17 -4.74 25.15
C LEU A 23 -0.81 -5.49 26.34
N ASP A 24 -0.86 -4.87 27.52
CA ASP A 24 -1.40 -5.49 28.74
C ASP A 24 -2.93 -5.61 28.76
N ARG A 25 -3.65 -5.00 27.80
CA ARG A 25 -5.12 -5.11 27.70
C ARG A 25 -5.63 -6.56 27.52
N GLU A 26 -4.79 -7.49 27.10
CA GLU A 26 -5.18 -8.90 26.92
C GLU A 26 -4.89 -9.78 28.17
N GLY A 27 -4.22 -9.27 29.18
CA GLY A 27 -3.75 -10.07 30.37
C GLY A 27 -4.78 -10.26 31.48
N ASP A 28 -5.76 -9.38 31.62
CA ASP A 28 -6.87 -9.47 32.57
C ASP A 28 -8.20 -9.43 31.82
N VAL A 29 -9.27 -9.98 32.41
CA VAL A 29 -10.62 -10.04 31.84
C VAL A 29 -10.93 -8.73 31.12
N SER A 30 -10.89 -8.73 29.77
CA SER A 30 -11.08 -7.55 28.96
C SER A 30 -12.37 -6.84 29.36
N SER A 31 -12.30 -5.54 29.57
CA SER A 31 -13.51 -4.71 29.81
C SER A 31 -14.39 -4.57 28.56
N THR A 32 -13.89 -5.03 27.41
CA THR A 32 -14.50 -4.89 26.08
C THR A 32 -14.48 -6.21 25.27
N PRO A 33 -15.03 -7.33 25.82
CA PRO A 33 -14.88 -8.64 25.21
C PRO A 33 -15.53 -8.77 23.83
N THR A 34 -16.67 -8.12 23.61
CA THR A 34 -17.36 -8.17 22.31
C THR A 34 -16.60 -7.34 21.28
N LEU A 35 -16.05 -6.22 21.67
CA LEU A 35 -15.27 -5.36 20.80
C LEU A 35 -13.99 -6.09 20.37
N ASP A 36 -13.27 -6.75 21.28
CA ASP A 36 -12.05 -7.49 20.99
C ASP A 36 -12.29 -8.72 20.08
N GLU A 37 -13.50 -9.30 20.12
CA GLU A 37 -13.88 -10.43 19.25
C GLU A 37 -14.11 -10.02 17.79
N TYR A 38 -14.62 -8.80 17.54
CA TYR A 38 -15.04 -8.35 16.20
C TYR A 38 -14.21 -7.19 15.67
N THR A 39 -13.08 -6.86 16.29
CA THR A 39 -12.20 -5.79 15.82
C THR A 39 -10.74 -6.21 15.84
N ASP A 40 -9.98 -5.69 14.86
CA ASP A 40 -8.53 -5.80 14.82
C ASP A 40 -7.88 -4.58 15.49
N ASN A 41 -6.97 -4.79 16.40
CA ASN A 41 -6.29 -3.71 17.10
C ASN A 41 -5.10 -3.19 16.26
N ILE A 42 -5.36 -2.16 15.43
CA ILE A 42 -4.35 -1.54 14.56
C ILE A 42 -3.18 -0.97 15.37
N THR A 43 -3.45 -0.38 16.55
CA THR A 43 -2.36 0.18 17.38
C THR A 43 -1.44 -0.92 17.91
N LYS A 44 -1.97 -2.10 18.26
CA LYS A 44 -1.16 -3.26 18.65
C LYS A 44 -0.31 -3.76 17.49
N GLU A 45 -0.87 -3.85 16.28
CA GLU A 45 -0.14 -4.21 15.09
C GLU A 45 0.99 -3.24 14.76
N ALA A 46 0.76 -1.94 15.04
CA ALA A 46 1.80 -0.92 14.92
C ALA A 46 2.95 -1.16 15.93
N VAL A 47 2.63 -1.47 17.22
CA VAL A 47 3.64 -1.82 18.25
C VAL A 47 4.45 -3.03 17.85
N GLU A 48 3.82 -4.04 17.26
CA GLU A 48 4.46 -5.28 16.82
C GLU A 48 5.19 -5.13 15.47
N GLY A 49 5.16 -3.93 14.85
CA GLY A 49 5.83 -3.65 13.58
C GLY A 49 5.26 -4.42 12.38
N ARG A 50 3.99 -4.85 12.47
CA ARG A 50 3.31 -5.58 11.39
C ARG A 50 2.72 -4.69 10.33
N LEU A 51 2.44 -3.43 10.65
CA LEU A 51 1.88 -2.48 9.70
C LEU A 51 2.87 -2.10 8.59
N ASP A 52 2.32 -1.68 7.48
CA ASP A 52 3.08 -1.10 6.39
C ASP A 52 3.51 0.33 6.71
N PRO A 53 4.68 0.78 6.23
CA PRO A 53 5.07 2.17 6.39
C PRO A 53 4.11 3.08 5.61
N VAL A 54 3.52 4.05 6.30
CA VAL A 54 2.60 5.01 5.66
C VAL A 54 3.40 6.20 5.13
N ILE A 55 3.35 6.41 3.83
CA ILE A 55 4.14 7.43 3.13
C ILE A 55 3.21 8.38 2.39
N GLY A 56 3.46 9.69 2.52
CA GLY A 56 2.79 10.75 1.75
C GLY A 56 1.34 11.00 2.16
N ARG A 57 0.95 10.64 3.39
CA ARG A 57 -0.39 10.86 3.95
C ARG A 57 -0.43 11.83 5.14
N ASP A 58 0.65 12.55 5.38
CA ASP A 58 0.78 13.47 6.52
C ASP A 58 -0.33 14.50 6.59
N LYS A 59 -0.78 15.03 5.44
CA LYS A 59 -1.83 16.04 5.36
C LYS A 59 -3.19 15.48 5.75
N GLU A 60 -3.53 14.31 5.23
CA GLU A 60 -4.78 13.62 5.52
C GLU A 60 -4.84 13.19 6.98
N ILE A 61 -3.75 12.65 7.53
CA ILE A 61 -3.64 12.28 8.95
C ILE A 61 -3.80 13.52 9.83
N PHE A 62 -3.14 14.63 9.48
CA PHE A 62 -3.29 15.88 10.22
C PHE A 62 -4.72 16.41 10.20
N GLU A 63 -5.44 16.35 9.07
CA GLU A 63 -6.86 16.73 9.01
C GLU A 63 -7.73 15.78 9.84
N VAL A 64 -7.43 14.48 9.89
CA VAL A 64 -8.12 13.53 10.78
C VAL A 64 -7.92 13.92 12.24
N ILE A 65 -6.70 14.18 12.68
CA ILE A 65 -6.38 14.65 14.05
C ILE A 65 -7.15 15.93 14.38
N LYS A 66 -7.15 16.88 13.47
CA LYS A 66 -7.86 18.16 13.63
C LYS A 66 -9.38 17.97 13.75
N VAL A 67 -9.97 17.02 13.02
CA VAL A 67 -11.38 16.68 13.14
C VAL A 67 -11.68 16.01 14.49
N LEU A 68 -10.85 15.04 14.90
CA LEU A 68 -10.99 14.36 16.20
C LEU A 68 -10.91 15.33 17.41
N ALA A 69 -10.17 16.43 17.26
CA ALA A 69 -10.06 17.48 18.28
C ALA A 69 -11.29 18.40 18.39
N ARG A 70 -12.23 18.34 17.46
CA ARG A 70 -13.41 19.21 17.46
C ARG A 70 -14.39 18.83 18.57
N ARG A 71 -15.13 19.82 19.06
CA ARG A 71 -16.24 19.62 20.00
C ARG A 71 -17.49 19.02 19.34
N SER A 72 -17.70 19.32 18.07
CA SER A 72 -18.81 18.83 17.26
C SER A 72 -18.30 18.42 15.88
N LYS A 73 -18.98 17.50 15.19
CA LYS A 73 -18.50 16.88 13.94
C LYS A 73 -17.08 16.31 14.13
N ASN A 74 -16.88 15.61 15.25
CA ASN A 74 -15.58 15.07 15.66
C ASN A 74 -15.30 13.65 15.13
N ASN A 75 -16.14 13.15 14.23
CA ASN A 75 -15.92 11.87 13.57
C ASN A 75 -15.52 12.13 12.10
N PRO A 76 -14.27 11.91 11.72
CA PRO A 76 -13.84 12.04 10.33
C PRO A 76 -14.42 10.90 9.47
N VAL A 77 -14.76 11.21 8.23
CA VAL A 77 -15.03 10.22 7.18
C VAL A 77 -14.04 10.43 6.07
N LEU A 78 -13.21 9.43 5.85
CA LEU A 78 -12.24 9.38 4.76
C LEU A 78 -13.00 9.11 3.45
N ILE A 79 -12.94 10.06 2.54
CA ILE A 79 -13.66 9.98 1.28
C ILE A 79 -12.65 9.93 0.14
N GLY A 80 -12.75 8.89 -0.67
CA GLY A 80 -11.87 8.71 -1.83
C GLY A 80 -12.27 7.48 -2.62
N GLU A 81 -11.73 7.38 -3.81
CA GLU A 81 -11.95 6.24 -4.70
C GLU A 81 -11.38 4.94 -4.08
N PRO A 82 -11.85 3.76 -4.49
CA PRO A 82 -11.28 2.50 -4.02
C PRO A 82 -9.79 2.42 -4.39
N GLY A 83 -8.98 1.85 -3.49
CA GLY A 83 -7.54 1.65 -3.75
C GLY A 83 -6.65 2.89 -3.58
N VAL A 84 -7.20 4.08 -3.18
CA VAL A 84 -6.35 5.27 -2.94
C VAL A 84 -5.61 5.24 -1.60
N GLY A 85 -5.83 4.25 -0.74
CA GLY A 85 -5.17 4.13 0.57
C GLY A 85 -5.89 4.84 1.70
N LYS A 86 -7.22 4.74 1.78
CA LYS A 86 -8.01 5.27 2.92
C LYS A 86 -7.63 4.58 4.24
N THR A 87 -7.50 3.27 4.23
CA THR A 87 -7.14 2.46 5.40
C THR A 87 -5.74 2.83 5.91
N ALA A 88 -4.78 3.09 5.01
CA ALA A 88 -3.44 3.54 5.35
C ALA A 88 -3.42 4.85 6.18
N VAL A 89 -4.42 5.73 6.03
CA VAL A 89 -4.52 6.94 6.86
C VAL A 89 -4.80 6.59 8.34
N ALA A 90 -5.64 5.58 8.59
CA ALA A 90 -5.91 5.11 9.95
C ALA A 90 -4.70 4.37 10.55
N GLU A 91 -4.01 3.57 9.75
CA GLU A 91 -2.75 2.90 10.12
C GLU A 91 -1.65 3.91 10.45
N GLY A 92 -1.51 4.96 9.62
CA GLY A 92 -0.56 6.05 9.87
C GLY A 92 -0.87 6.83 11.15
N LEU A 93 -2.15 7.04 11.47
CA LEU A 93 -2.54 7.64 12.75
C LEU A 93 -2.13 6.72 13.92
N ALA A 94 -2.30 5.39 13.80
CA ALA A 94 -1.86 4.45 14.82
C ALA A 94 -0.34 4.48 15.04
N GLN A 95 0.43 4.55 13.96
CA GLN A 95 1.89 4.70 14.01
C GLN A 95 2.30 6.02 14.69
N LEU A 96 1.63 7.13 14.39
CA LEU A 96 1.90 8.42 15.03
C LEU A 96 1.56 8.43 16.52
N ILE A 97 0.52 7.73 16.95
CA ILE A 97 0.18 7.58 18.38
C ILE A 97 1.35 6.96 19.17
N LEU A 98 2.08 6.04 18.56
CA LEU A 98 3.23 5.39 19.19
C LEU A 98 4.48 6.28 19.24
N THR A 99 4.72 7.08 18.21
CA THR A 99 5.91 7.96 18.16
C THR A 99 5.80 9.17 19.07
N GLN A 100 4.65 9.37 19.75
CA GLN A 100 4.36 10.50 20.64
C GLN A 100 4.46 11.88 19.98
N ASP A 101 4.53 11.96 18.65
CA ASP A 101 4.48 13.22 17.91
C ASP A 101 3.02 13.63 17.62
N ILE A 102 2.20 13.55 18.68
CA ILE A 102 0.76 13.80 18.63
C ILE A 102 0.32 14.72 19.75
N PRO A 103 -0.82 15.42 19.58
CA PRO A 103 -1.42 16.19 20.66
C PRO A 103 -1.83 15.31 21.85
N ASN A 104 -1.65 15.80 23.07
CA ASN A 104 -1.90 15.09 24.34
C ASN A 104 -3.29 14.42 24.43
N PHE A 105 -4.32 14.93 23.73
CA PHE A 105 -5.66 14.35 23.76
C PHE A 105 -5.77 12.99 23.04
N LEU A 106 -4.76 12.63 22.24
CA LEU A 106 -4.65 11.33 21.56
C LEU A 106 -3.67 10.37 22.22
N GLU A 107 -2.91 10.83 23.23
CA GLU A 107 -1.99 9.95 23.94
C GLU A 107 -2.75 8.79 24.60
N GLY A 108 -2.24 7.57 24.42
CA GLY A 108 -2.86 6.37 24.96
C GLY A 108 -4.17 5.96 24.30
N ASN A 109 -4.58 6.61 23.20
CA ASN A 109 -5.70 6.13 22.43
C ASN A 109 -5.35 4.86 21.64
N VAL A 110 -6.35 4.01 21.48
CA VAL A 110 -6.24 2.75 20.74
C VAL A 110 -7.15 2.82 19.52
N ILE A 111 -6.60 2.51 18.37
CA ILE A 111 -7.37 2.44 17.13
C ILE A 111 -7.72 0.98 16.87
N MET A 112 -9.02 0.71 16.74
CA MET A 112 -9.56 -0.62 16.49
C MET A 112 -10.35 -0.61 15.19
N SER A 113 -10.08 -1.53 14.29
CA SER A 113 -10.78 -1.68 13.01
C SER A 113 -11.91 -2.68 13.14
N LEU A 114 -13.12 -2.26 12.82
CA LEU A 114 -14.30 -3.13 12.85
C LEU A 114 -14.34 -4.04 11.63
N ASP A 115 -14.29 -5.35 11.87
CA ASP A 115 -14.51 -6.34 10.82
C ASP A 115 -16.00 -6.62 10.63
N LEU A 116 -16.58 -5.99 9.60
CA LEU A 116 -17.99 -6.19 9.25
C LEU A 116 -18.27 -7.62 8.76
N GLY A 117 -17.29 -8.29 8.17
CA GLY A 117 -17.42 -9.67 7.70
C GLY A 117 -17.62 -10.63 8.89
N SER A 118 -16.76 -10.53 9.89
CA SER A 118 -16.85 -11.32 11.13
C SER A 118 -18.12 -11.00 11.93
N LEU A 119 -18.55 -9.73 11.94
CA LEU A 119 -19.76 -9.31 12.62
C LEU A 119 -21.01 -9.93 12.01
N LEU A 120 -21.04 -10.11 10.69
CA LEU A 120 -22.14 -10.74 9.95
C LEU A 120 -22.04 -12.26 9.95
N ALA A 121 -20.85 -12.85 10.11
CA ALA A 121 -20.64 -14.28 10.07
C ALA A 121 -21.44 -15.00 11.18
N GLY A 122 -22.10 -16.08 10.81
CA GLY A 122 -22.87 -16.91 11.73
C GLY A 122 -24.19 -16.31 12.21
N THR A 123 -24.55 -15.08 11.84
CA THR A 123 -25.86 -14.52 12.18
C THR A 123 -26.93 -15.11 11.28
N LYS A 124 -27.89 -15.82 11.87
CA LYS A 124 -29.08 -16.34 11.17
C LYS A 124 -30.24 -15.35 11.13
N TYR A 125 -30.28 -14.46 12.11
CA TYR A 125 -31.34 -13.49 12.28
C TYR A 125 -30.76 -12.06 12.37
N ARG A 126 -31.47 -11.12 11.78
CA ARG A 126 -31.16 -9.69 11.81
C ARG A 126 -30.86 -9.16 13.23
N GLY A 127 -31.64 -9.61 14.22
CA GLY A 127 -31.49 -9.14 15.61
C GLY A 127 -30.17 -9.52 16.26
N GLU A 128 -29.54 -10.62 15.83
CA GLU A 128 -28.21 -11.02 16.36
C GLU A 128 -27.11 -10.04 15.94
N PHE A 129 -27.11 -9.60 14.70
CA PHE A 129 -26.20 -8.56 14.21
C PHE A 129 -26.42 -7.22 14.94
N GLU A 130 -27.67 -6.79 15.03
CA GLU A 130 -28.01 -5.54 15.73
C GLU A 130 -27.57 -5.57 17.19
N GLU A 131 -27.75 -6.71 17.88
CA GLU A 131 -27.33 -6.89 19.27
C GLU A 131 -25.79 -6.86 19.41
N ARG A 132 -25.05 -7.53 18.53
CA ARG A 132 -23.57 -7.50 18.52
C ARG A 132 -23.07 -6.08 18.28
N LEU A 133 -23.56 -5.39 17.25
CA LEU A 133 -23.17 -4.02 16.95
C LEU A 133 -23.49 -3.07 18.11
N LYS A 134 -24.64 -3.24 18.74
CA LYS A 134 -25.04 -2.44 19.91
C LYS A 134 -24.08 -2.63 21.08
N ARG A 135 -23.68 -3.88 21.37
CA ARG A 135 -22.69 -4.19 22.42
C ARG A 135 -21.34 -3.55 22.12
N ILE A 136 -20.83 -3.68 20.88
CA ILE A 136 -19.58 -3.06 20.44
C ILE A 136 -19.61 -1.54 20.67
N VAL A 137 -20.70 -0.89 20.26
CA VAL A 137 -20.87 0.56 20.44
C VAL A 137 -20.98 0.94 21.92
N GLU A 138 -21.64 0.14 22.75
CA GLU A 138 -21.74 0.36 24.20
C GLU A 138 -20.36 0.19 24.87
N GLU A 139 -19.60 -0.86 24.54
CA GLU A 139 -18.26 -1.07 25.04
C GLU A 139 -17.30 0.05 24.60
N ALA A 140 -17.34 0.49 23.35
CA ALA A 140 -16.55 1.62 22.86
C ALA A 140 -16.93 2.98 23.51
N GLN A 141 -18.15 3.12 24.02
CA GLN A 141 -18.55 4.32 24.79
C GLN A 141 -18.07 4.30 26.24
N LEU A 142 -17.86 3.11 26.81
CA LEU A 142 -17.35 2.95 28.18
C LEU A 142 -15.88 3.34 28.26
N ASP A 143 -15.12 3.05 27.21
CA ASP A 143 -13.70 3.38 27.14
C ASP A 143 -13.46 4.53 26.14
N SER A 144 -13.25 5.72 26.67
CA SER A 144 -13.04 6.93 25.89
C SER A 144 -11.70 6.95 25.13
N THR A 145 -10.81 6.01 25.37
CA THR A 145 -9.52 5.89 24.66
C THR A 145 -9.67 5.18 23.32
N ILE A 146 -10.79 4.50 23.08
CA ILE A 146 -11.03 3.77 21.84
C ILE A 146 -11.46 4.70 20.72
N ILE A 147 -10.83 4.55 19.54
CA ILE A 147 -11.25 5.13 18.27
C ILE A 147 -11.56 3.98 17.32
N LEU A 148 -12.83 3.83 16.95
CA LEU A 148 -13.26 2.76 16.07
C LEU A 148 -13.10 3.17 14.60
N VAL A 149 -12.37 2.38 13.81
CA VAL A 149 -12.29 2.51 12.36
C VAL A 149 -13.36 1.63 11.73
N ILE A 150 -14.15 2.20 10.84
CA ILE A 150 -15.23 1.50 10.13
C ILE A 150 -14.97 1.70 8.64
N ASP A 151 -14.42 0.68 8.00
CA ASP A 151 -14.30 0.69 6.56
C ASP A 151 -15.69 0.45 5.93
N GLU A 152 -15.90 0.98 4.73
CA GLU A 152 -17.19 0.92 4.05
C GLU A 152 -18.38 1.31 4.96
N ILE A 153 -18.25 2.38 5.74
CA ILE A 153 -19.27 2.82 6.71
C ILE A 153 -20.68 2.96 6.09
N HIS A 154 -20.76 3.14 4.78
CA HIS A 154 -22.01 3.21 4.02
C HIS A 154 -22.81 1.89 4.10
N THR A 155 -22.15 0.75 4.28
CA THR A 155 -22.83 -0.54 4.43
C THR A 155 -23.65 -0.61 5.70
N LEU A 156 -23.18 0.01 6.79
CA LEU A 156 -23.91 0.10 8.06
C LEU A 156 -25.05 1.11 7.99
N VAL A 157 -24.93 2.17 7.19
CA VAL A 157 -25.89 3.28 7.11
C VAL A 157 -26.91 3.04 6.01
N GLY A 158 -26.51 2.41 4.90
CA GLY A 158 -27.31 2.28 3.69
C GLY A 158 -28.12 0.99 3.57
N ALA A 159 -27.86 0.02 4.41
CA ALA A 159 -28.50 -1.29 4.35
C ALA A 159 -30.02 -1.27 4.57
N GLY A 160 -30.59 -0.16 5.07
CA GLY A 160 -32.03 -0.03 5.36
C GLY A 160 -32.95 0.15 4.15
N ALA A 161 -32.41 0.29 2.92
CA ALA A 161 -33.24 0.60 1.72
C ALA A 161 -33.79 -0.65 0.99
N ALA A 162 -33.29 -1.86 1.27
CA ALA A 162 -33.83 -3.10 0.74
C ALA A 162 -34.65 -3.83 1.80
N GLU A 163 -35.77 -4.44 1.39
CA GLU A 163 -36.58 -5.28 2.28
C GLU A 163 -35.69 -6.39 2.91
N GLY A 164 -35.45 -6.27 4.23
CA GLY A 164 -34.59 -7.21 4.98
C GLY A 164 -33.19 -6.69 5.30
N ALA A 165 -32.78 -5.51 4.85
CA ALA A 165 -31.48 -4.95 5.15
C ALA A 165 -31.39 -4.35 6.56
N VAL A 166 -30.20 -4.45 7.16
CA VAL A 166 -29.93 -4.03 8.55
C VAL A 166 -29.87 -2.51 8.64
N ASP A 167 -30.69 -1.90 9.50
CA ASP A 167 -30.61 -0.47 9.77
C ASP A 167 -29.70 -0.19 10.98
N ALA A 168 -28.42 -0.43 10.81
CA ALA A 168 -27.40 -0.15 11.81
C ALA A 168 -27.26 1.36 12.12
N ALA A 169 -27.75 2.21 11.22
CA ALA A 169 -27.77 3.65 11.43
C ALA A 169 -28.54 4.03 12.70
N ASN A 170 -29.63 3.35 13.03
CA ASN A 170 -30.40 3.61 14.24
C ASN A 170 -29.66 3.27 15.53
N ILE A 171 -28.65 2.40 15.48
CA ILE A 171 -27.77 2.09 16.62
C ILE A 171 -26.66 3.14 16.73
N LEU A 172 -26.08 3.56 15.61
CA LEU A 172 -24.97 4.53 15.57
C LEU A 172 -25.44 5.96 15.89
N LYS A 173 -26.59 6.40 15.38
CA LYS A 173 -27.10 7.76 15.57
C LYS A 173 -27.18 8.21 17.05
N PRO A 174 -27.74 7.44 17.99
CA PRO A 174 -27.74 7.82 19.42
C PRO A 174 -26.33 7.86 20.02
N ALA A 175 -25.45 6.96 19.64
CA ALA A 175 -24.06 6.89 20.11
C ALA A 175 -23.28 8.13 19.69
N LEU A 176 -23.32 8.47 18.40
CA LEU A 176 -22.71 9.66 17.82
C LEU A 176 -23.30 10.96 18.40
N ALA A 177 -24.61 10.97 18.71
CA ALA A 177 -25.28 12.13 19.30
C ALA A 177 -24.77 12.48 20.69
N ARG A 178 -24.43 11.50 21.52
CA ARG A 178 -23.92 11.68 22.87
C ARG A 178 -22.47 12.18 22.92
N GLY A 179 -21.73 12.11 21.82
CA GLY A 179 -20.34 12.56 21.70
C GLY A 179 -19.30 11.73 22.49
N LYS A 180 -19.71 10.60 23.06
CA LYS A 180 -18.84 9.66 23.79
C LYS A 180 -18.26 8.58 22.88
N PHE A 181 -18.77 8.45 21.68
CA PHE A 181 -18.31 7.50 20.67
C PHE A 181 -17.49 8.24 19.62
N ARG A 182 -16.26 7.78 19.39
CA ARG A 182 -15.38 8.32 18.38
C ARG A 182 -15.13 7.26 17.30
N CYS A 183 -15.34 7.65 16.05
CA CYS A 183 -15.06 6.75 14.94
C CYS A 183 -14.46 7.49 13.74
N ILE A 184 -13.70 6.75 12.96
CA ILE A 184 -13.18 7.14 11.66
C ILE A 184 -13.90 6.25 10.64
N GLY A 185 -14.72 6.84 9.78
CA GLY A 185 -15.36 6.11 8.69
C GLY A 185 -14.50 6.17 7.41
N ALA A 186 -14.59 5.17 6.54
CA ALA A 186 -14.08 5.23 5.18
C ALA A 186 -15.18 4.88 4.19
N THR A 187 -15.25 5.60 3.05
CA THR A 187 -16.26 5.37 2.01
C THR A 187 -15.85 6.06 0.70
N THR A 188 -16.62 5.86 -0.37
CA THR A 188 -16.46 6.61 -1.62
C THR A 188 -17.27 7.92 -1.59
N MET A 189 -16.98 8.84 -2.52
CA MET A 189 -17.71 10.11 -2.63
C MET A 189 -19.20 9.90 -2.96
N GLU A 190 -19.49 8.94 -3.84
CA GLU A 190 -20.87 8.65 -4.25
C GLU A 190 -21.70 8.11 -3.08
N GLU A 191 -21.13 7.17 -2.34
CA GLU A 191 -21.78 6.53 -1.18
C GLU A 191 -21.94 7.50 -0.02
N TYR A 192 -20.95 8.37 0.23
CA TYR A 192 -21.06 9.44 1.22
C TYR A 192 -22.27 10.34 0.92
N ARG A 193 -22.40 10.82 -0.33
CA ARG A 193 -23.52 11.65 -0.75
C ARG A 193 -24.87 10.93 -0.65
N LYS A 194 -24.88 9.65 -0.99
CA LYS A 194 -26.10 8.86 -1.03
C LYS A 194 -26.64 8.51 0.35
N TYR A 195 -25.74 8.17 1.29
CA TYR A 195 -26.13 7.55 2.57
C TYR A 195 -25.87 8.44 3.79
N ILE A 196 -24.80 9.24 3.81
CA ILE A 196 -24.44 10.03 4.99
C ILE A 196 -24.91 11.47 4.87
N GLU A 197 -24.66 12.14 3.74
CA GLU A 197 -25.02 13.54 3.54
C GLU A 197 -26.55 13.78 3.53
N ARG A 198 -27.32 12.80 3.06
CA ARG A 198 -28.79 12.87 3.06
C ARG A 198 -29.41 12.73 4.42
N ASP A 199 -28.71 12.14 5.36
CA ASP A 199 -29.21 11.96 6.73
C ASP A 199 -28.72 13.10 7.63
N ALA A 200 -29.61 14.03 7.96
CA ALA A 200 -29.29 15.23 8.74
C ALA A 200 -28.70 14.92 10.14
N ALA A 201 -28.97 13.74 10.72
CA ALA A 201 -28.42 13.36 12.02
C ALA A 201 -26.96 12.93 11.88
N LEU A 202 -26.60 12.22 10.81
CA LEU A 202 -25.24 11.78 10.51
C LEU A 202 -24.41 12.93 9.96
N GLU A 203 -24.93 13.72 9.03
CA GLU A 203 -24.25 14.88 8.44
C GLU A 203 -23.75 15.87 9.51
N ARG A 204 -24.50 16.05 10.59
CA ARG A 204 -24.12 16.91 11.73
C ARG A 204 -23.05 16.29 12.63
N ARG A 205 -22.70 15.03 12.47
CA ARG A 205 -21.74 14.30 13.32
C ARG A 205 -20.45 13.94 12.59
N PHE A 206 -20.55 13.72 11.30
CA PHE A 206 -19.42 13.38 10.45
C PHE A 206 -18.81 14.61 9.76
N GLN A 207 -17.50 14.58 9.59
CA GLN A 207 -16.75 15.58 8.81
C GLN A 207 -16.00 14.86 7.70
N PRO A 208 -16.28 15.18 6.41
CA PRO A 208 -15.54 14.61 5.31
C PRO A 208 -14.09 15.07 5.30
N VAL A 209 -13.17 14.11 5.09
CA VAL A 209 -11.74 14.28 4.84
C VAL A 209 -11.45 13.63 3.51
N GLN A 210 -11.05 14.42 2.53
CA GLN A 210 -10.79 13.91 1.19
C GLN A 210 -9.42 13.25 1.08
N VAL A 211 -9.39 11.98 0.71
CA VAL A 211 -8.19 11.22 0.39
C VAL A 211 -8.06 11.14 -1.13
N LYS A 212 -7.09 11.87 -1.67
CA LYS A 212 -6.85 11.93 -3.11
C LYS A 212 -5.91 10.82 -3.55
N GLU A 213 -6.01 10.45 -4.81
CA GLU A 213 -5.03 9.61 -5.48
C GLU A 213 -3.63 10.22 -5.35
N PRO A 214 -2.60 9.48 -4.91
CA PRO A 214 -1.24 9.98 -4.83
C PRO A 214 -0.66 10.19 -6.22
N SER A 215 0.29 11.12 -6.33
CA SER A 215 1.05 11.29 -7.57
C SER A 215 1.96 10.09 -7.83
N VAL A 216 2.39 9.91 -9.09
CA VAL A 216 3.34 8.84 -9.46
C VAL A 216 4.61 8.89 -8.59
N GLY A 217 5.14 10.10 -8.30
CA GLY A 217 6.33 10.25 -7.44
C GLY A 217 6.10 9.72 -6.02
N VAL A 218 4.97 10.09 -5.39
CA VAL A 218 4.61 9.57 -4.06
C VAL A 218 4.36 8.06 -4.12
N THR A 219 3.77 7.56 -5.19
CA THR A 219 3.56 6.11 -5.37
C THR A 219 4.88 5.36 -5.46
N ILE A 220 5.89 5.89 -6.15
CA ILE A 220 7.24 5.30 -6.18
C ILE A 220 7.82 5.21 -4.76
N ASP A 221 7.67 6.26 -3.95
CA ASP A 221 8.16 6.25 -2.57
C ASP A 221 7.40 5.23 -1.72
N ILE A 222 6.08 5.07 -1.90
CA ILE A 222 5.26 4.02 -1.25
C ILE A 222 5.78 2.63 -1.64
N LEU A 223 5.99 2.36 -2.93
CA LEU A 223 6.50 1.07 -3.41
C LEU A 223 7.91 0.77 -2.86
N ARG A 224 8.77 1.79 -2.77
CA ARG A 224 10.09 1.66 -2.13
C ARG A 224 9.99 1.30 -0.65
N GLY A 225 9.03 1.88 0.05
CA GLY A 225 8.75 1.54 1.45
C GLY A 225 8.27 0.09 1.62
N LEU A 226 7.47 -0.42 0.69
CA LEU A 226 6.95 -1.78 0.71
C LEU A 226 7.94 -2.84 0.18
N ARG A 227 8.99 -2.42 -0.53
CA ARG A 227 9.98 -3.29 -1.20
C ARG A 227 10.45 -4.43 -0.31
N SER A 228 10.89 -4.14 0.91
CA SER A 228 11.45 -5.15 1.81
C SER A 228 10.44 -6.23 2.22
N LYS A 229 9.14 -5.93 2.26
CA LYS A 229 8.07 -6.89 2.52
C LYS A 229 7.85 -7.81 1.33
N PHE A 230 7.79 -7.25 0.09
CA PHE A 230 7.68 -8.03 -1.13
C PHE A 230 8.91 -8.91 -1.38
N GLU A 231 10.12 -8.40 -1.14
CA GLU A 231 11.36 -9.15 -1.24
C GLU A 231 11.38 -10.37 -0.31
N ARG A 232 10.89 -10.20 0.92
CA ARG A 232 10.75 -11.32 1.88
C ARG A 232 9.67 -12.30 1.47
N HIS A 233 8.51 -11.82 1.00
CA HIS A 233 7.40 -12.67 0.60
C HIS A 233 7.72 -13.55 -0.60
N HIS A 234 8.27 -12.96 -1.65
CA HIS A 234 8.62 -13.66 -2.89
C HIS A 234 9.99 -14.34 -2.85
N SER A 235 10.85 -13.99 -1.86
CA SER A 235 12.25 -14.42 -1.77
C SER A 235 13.07 -14.01 -3.01
N LEU A 236 12.81 -12.79 -3.50
CA LEU A 236 13.41 -12.16 -4.67
C LEU A 236 13.92 -10.77 -4.29
N SER A 237 14.69 -10.14 -5.18
CA SER A 237 15.02 -8.71 -5.09
C SER A 237 14.27 -7.93 -6.17
N TYR A 238 14.02 -6.64 -5.93
CA TYR A 238 13.41 -5.75 -6.92
C TYR A 238 14.41 -4.69 -7.34
N HIS A 239 14.63 -4.54 -8.66
CA HIS A 239 15.44 -3.46 -9.18
C HIS A 239 14.72 -2.11 -9.01
N ASP A 240 15.47 -1.04 -8.67
CA ASP A 240 14.85 0.29 -8.42
C ASP A 240 14.05 0.80 -9.62
N LYS A 241 14.53 0.55 -10.84
CA LYS A 241 13.79 0.92 -12.04
C LYS A 241 12.51 0.10 -12.26
N ALA A 242 12.47 -1.16 -11.84
CA ALA A 242 11.23 -1.95 -11.87
C ALA A 242 10.16 -1.31 -10.98
N ILE A 243 10.55 -0.84 -9.81
CA ILE A 243 9.66 -0.11 -8.88
C ILE A 243 9.14 1.19 -9.51
N GLU A 244 10.05 1.97 -10.13
CA GLU A 244 9.67 3.21 -10.84
C GLU A 244 8.73 2.92 -12.01
N GLN A 245 9.04 1.91 -12.81
CA GLN A 245 8.22 1.50 -13.96
C GLN A 245 6.85 0.98 -13.54
N ALA A 246 6.75 0.23 -12.44
CA ALA A 246 5.47 -0.22 -11.93
C ALA A 246 4.50 0.95 -11.67
N ALA A 247 4.97 2.03 -11.06
CA ALA A 247 4.14 3.22 -10.82
C ALA A 247 3.81 3.97 -12.12
N ILE A 248 4.80 4.20 -12.99
CA ILE A 248 4.65 4.97 -14.22
C ILE A 248 3.73 4.27 -15.22
N LEU A 249 3.94 2.97 -15.43
CA LEU A 249 3.18 2.21 -16.42
C LEU A 249 1.77 1.89 -15.91
N ALA A 250 1.61 1.62 -14.61
CA ALA A 250 0.29 1.43 -14.02
C ALA A 250 -0.57 2.70 -14.15
N ASP A 251 0.00 3.89 -13.88
CA ASP A 251 -0.71 5.16 -14.07
C ASP A 251 -1.15 5.36 -15.52
N LYS A 252 -0.28 5.02 -16.47
CA LYS A 252 -0.48 5.30 -17.89
C LYS A 252 -1.44 4.32 -18.59
N PHE A 253 -1.37 3.04 -18.27
CA PHE A 253 -2.05 1.99 -19.02
C PHE A 253 -3.21 1.33 -18.28
N ILE A 254 -3.31 1.47 -16.96
CA ILE A 254 -4.41 0.92 -16.15
C ILE A 254 -5.33 2.08 -15.76
N ALA A 255 -6.45 2.22 -16.47
CA ALA A 255 -7.38 3.34 -16.32
C ALA A 255 -8.54 3.05 -15.35
N ASP A 256 -8.84 1.79 -15.08
CA ASP A 256 -10.00 1.32 -14.30
C ASP A 256 -9.74 1.26 -12.79
N ARG A 257 -8.51 1.53 -12.35
CA ARG A 257 -8.09 1.52 -10.95
C ARG A 257 -7.24 2.74 -10.61
N TYR A 258 -7.05 2.99 -9.32
CA TYR A 258 -6.33 4.15 -8.80
C TYR A 258 -4.98 3.77 -8.18
N LEU A 259 -4.04 4.73 -8.17
CA LEU A 259 -2.80 4.62 -7.42
C LEU A 259 -3.09 4.78 -5.91
N PRO A 260 -2.33 4.14 -5.02
CA PRO A 260 -1.16 3.26 -5.31
C PRO A 260 -1.53 1.81 -5.61
N ASP A 261 -2.78 1.39 -5.37
CA ASP A 261 -3.24 0.00 -5.39
C ASP A 261 -2.86 -0.74 -6.69
N LYS A 262 -3.19 -0.14 -7.85
CA LYS A 262 -2.84 -0.73 -9.15
C LYS A 262 -1.33 -0.93 -9.35
N ALA A 263 -0.48 -0.09 -8.78
CA ALA A 263 0.97 -0.21 -8.90
C ALA A 263 1.53 -1.26 -7.92
N ILE A 264 0.93 -1.39 -6.74
CA ILE A 264 1.21 -2.43 -5.76
C ILE A 264 0.88 -3.80 -6.36
N ASP A 265 -0.30 -3.95 -6.94
CA ASP A 265 -0.74 -5.18 -7.59
C ASP A 265 0.20 -5.60 -8.74
N VAL A 266 0.62 -4.64 -9.57
CA VAL A 266 1.59 -4.91 -10.66
C VAL A 266 2.92 -5.42 -10.11
N LEU A 267 3.41 -4.81 -9.02
CA LEU A 267 4.67 -5.20 -8.40
C LEU A 267 4.58 -6.60 -7.77
N ASP A 268 3.47 -6.91 -7.11
CA ASP A 268 3.20 -8.22 -6.50
C ASP A 268 3.08 -9.33 -7.53
N GLU A 269 2.32 -9.09 -8.61
CA GLU A 269 2.16 -10.02 -9.72
C GLU A 269 3.48 -10.30 -10.43
N ALA A 270 4.31 -9.26 -10.67
CA ALA A 270 5.63 -9.44 -11.27
C ALA A 270 6.53 -10.32 -10.39
N GLY A 271 6.54 -10.08 -9.08
CA GLY A 271 7.27 -10.91 -8.12
C GLY A 271 6.80 -12.37 -8.11
N SER A 272 5.48 -12.57 -8.10
CA SER A 272 4.87 -13.90 -8.15
C SER A 272 5.25 -14.64 -9.43
N ARG A 273 5.22 -13.97 -10.58
CA ARG A 273 5.55 -14.52 -11.87
C ARG A 273 7.01 -14.94 -11.96
N VAL A 274 7.95 -14.05 -11.62
CA VAL A 274 9.39 -14.36 -11.60
C VAL A 274 9.68 -15.53 -10.66
N ARG A 275 9.04 -15.57 -9.47
CA ARG A 275 9.18 -16.70 -8.55
C ARG A 275 8.69 -18.02 -9.13
N LEU A 276 7.59 -18.03 -9.89
CA LEU A 276 7.07 -19.23 -10.54
C LEU A 276 7.96 -19.69 -11.69
N GLU A 277 8.50 -18.76 -12.47
CA GLU A 277 9.44 -19.06 -13.54
C GLU A 277 10.74 -19.64 -13.00
N ASN A 278 11.26 -19.13 -11.89
CA ASN A 278 12.42 -19.66 -11.19
C ASN A 278 12.22 -21.07 -10.63
N LYS A 279 10.99 -21.47 -10.34
CA LYS A 279 10.66 -22.81 -9.88
C LYS A 279 10.38 -23.80 -11.00
N ARG A 280 10.30 -23.34 -12.26
CA ARG A 280 10.14 -24.25 -13.40
C ARG A 280 11.41 -25.07 -13.55
N LEU A 281 11.21 -26.38 -13.71
CA LEU A 281 12.32 -27.27 -14.04
C LEU A 281 12.93 -26.83 -15.39
N PRO A 282 14.27 -26.80 -15.50
CA PRO A 282 14.92 -26.49 -16.77
C PRO A 282 14.35 -27.32 -17.90
N GLU A 283 14.22 -26.71 -19.07
CA GLU A 283 13.64 -27.34 -20.26
C GLU A 283 14.25 -28.71 -20.58
N GLY A 284 15.56 -28.86 -20.35
CA GLY A 284 16.24 -30.14 -20.50
C GLY A 284 15.71 -31.25 -19.57
N ILE A 285 15.29 -30.92 -18.35
CA ILE A 285 14.69 -31.91 -17.44
C ILE A 285 13.25 -32.22 -17.87
N LEU A 286 12.50 -31.21 -18.35
CA LEU A 286 11.13 -31.41 -18.83
C LEU A 286 11.11 -32.33 -20.07
N LEU A 287 12.07 -32.16 -21.00
CA LEU A 287 12.22 -33.05 -22.16
C LEU A 287 12.52 -34.48 -21.74
N LEU A 288 13.46 -34.69 -20.81
CA LEU A 288 13.77 -36.03 -20.29
C LEU A 288 12.60 -36.67 -19.52
N LEU A 289 11.76 -35.86 -18.84
CA LEU A 289 10.54 -36.36 -18.16
C LEU A 289 9.48 -36.82 -19.18
N ASN A 290 9.31 -36.10 -20.29
CA ASN A 290 8.42 -36.50 -21.36
C ASN A 290 8.90 -37.77 -22.03
N GLU A 291 10.20 -37.87 -22.35
CA GLU A 291 10.84 -39.04 -22.89
C GLU A 291 10.69 -40.27 -21.98
N LEU A 292 10.86 -40.10 -20.69
CA LEU A 292 10.61 -41.14 -19.70
C LEU A 292 9.15 -41.62 -19.73
N GLN A 293 8.20 -40.69 -19.87
CA GLN A 293 6.76 -41.04 -19.92
C GLN A 293 6.41 -41.81 -21.22
N GLU A 294 6.98 -41.43 -22.35
CA GLU A 294 6.84 -42.13 -23.63
C GLU A 294 7.43 -43.55 -23.53
N THR A 295 8.65 -43.69 -23.02
CA THR A 295 9.33 -44.99 -22.83
C THR A 295 8.51 -45.92 -21.90
N LEU A 296 7.93 -45.39 -20.83
CA LEU A 296 7.09 -46.16 -19.93
C LEU A 296 5.82 -46.67 -20.64
N SER A 297 5.19 -45.81 -21.45
CA SER A 297 3.98 -46.21 -22.19
C SER A 297 4.26 -47.26 -23.25
N GLU A 298 5.39 -47.14 -23.98
CA GLU A 298 5.83 -48.13 -24.96
C GLU A 298 6.17 -49.47 -24.30
N LYS A 299 6.89 -49.45 -23.18
CA LYS A 299 7.19 -50.64 -22.40
C LYS A 299 5.92 -51.37 -21.93
N ASP A 300 4.88 -50.63 -21.46
CA ASP A 300 3.61 -51.25 -21.06
C ASP A 300 2.88 -51.91 -22.24
N ILE A 301 3.00 -51.35 -23.45
CA ILE A 301 2.45 -51.93 -24.65
C ILE A 301 3.18 -53.21 -24.99
N CYS A 302 4.51 -53.23 -25.03
CA CYS A 302 5.34 -54.42 -25.34
C CYS A 302 5.07 -55.53 -24.31
N VAL A 303 4.89 -55.25 -23.05
CA VAL A 303 4.52 -56.23 -21.99
C VAL A 303 3.15 -56.86 -22.27
N ARG A 304 2.17 -56.04 -22.72
CA ARG A 304 0.82 -56.54 -23.08
C ARG A 304 0.83 -57.43 -24.32
N GLU A 305 1.72 -57.13 -25.27
CA GLU A 305 1.91 -57.90 -26.49
C GLU A 305 2.82 -59.11 -26.30
N GLN A 306 3.37 -59.33 -25.11
CA GLN A 306 4.28 -60.40 -24.72
C GLN A 306 5.63 -60.35 -25.41
N ASP A 307 6.02 -59.20 -25.93
CA ASP A 307 7.37 -58.91 -26.48
C ASP A 307 8.33 -58.55 -25.37
N TYR A 308 8.87 -59.53 -24.68
CA TYR A 308 9.73 -59.37 -23.54
C TYR A 308 11.17 -58.92 -23.91
N ASP A 309 11.61 -59.19 -25.15
CA ASP A 309 12.90 -58.77 -25.58
C ASP A 309 12.98 -57.25 -25.79
N THR A 310 11.98 -56.68 -26.45
CA THR A 310 11.85 -55.24 -26.62
C THR A 310 11.55 -54.54 -25.29
N ALA A 311 10.71 -55.13 -24.43
CA ALA A 311 10.42 -54.59 -23.09
C ALA A 311 11.65 -54.53 -22.20
N SER A 312 12.60 -55.49 -22.32
CA SER A 312 13.89 -55.46 -21.60
C SER A 312 14.82 -54.34 -22.08
N GLN A 313 14.86 -54.08 -23.37
CA GLN A 313 15.67 -52.95 -23.93
C GLN A 313 15.08 -51.61 -23.47
N LEU A 314 13.77 -51.47 -23.47
CA LEU A 314 13.10 -50.26 -22.96
C LEU A 314 13.30 -50.05 -21.45
N LEU A 315 13.44 -51.13 -20.66
CA LEU A 315 13.76 -51.06 -19.24
C LEU A 315 15.18 -50.50 -19.00
N ASP A 316 16.17 -50.96 -19.81
CA ASP A 316 17.53 -50.47 -19.73
C ASP A 316 17.58 -48.96 -20.10
N TYR A 317 16.85 -48.58 -21.15
CA TYR A 317 16.73 -47.18 -21.57
C TYR A 317 16.01 -46.31 -20.51
N GLU A 318 14.92 -46.81 -19.89
CA GLU A 318 14.26 -46.16 -18.77
C GLU A 318 15.26 -45.86 -17.64
N MET A 319 16.10 -46.82 -17.28
CA MET A 319 17.11 -46.63 -16.25
C MET A 319 18.11 -45.52 -16.61
N GLU A 320 18.54 -45.48 -17.85
CA GLU A 320 19.49 -44.47 -18.34
C GLU A 320 18.88 -43.06 -18.25
N VAL A 321 17.64 -42.86 -18.73
CA VAL A 321 16.93 -41.58 -18.66
C VAL A 321 16.70 -41.14 -17.20
N ARG A 322 16.37 -42.08 -16.31
CA ARG A 322 16.21 -41.78 -14.85
C ARG A 322 17.52 -41.32 -14.23
N ILE A 323 18.64 -41.93 -14.59
CA ILE A 323 19.99 -41.53 -14.12
C ILE A 323 20.32 -40.13 -14.62
N GLN A 324 20.05 -39.81 -15.89
CA GLN A 324 20.28 -38.50 -16.47
C GLN A 324 19.46 -37.43 -15.74
N ILE A 325 18.17 -37.68 -15.50
CA ILE A 325 17.31 -36.76 -14.71
C ILE A 325 17.90 -36.55 -13.30
N GLN A 326 18.36 -37.60 -12.65
CA GLN A 326 18.94 -37.51 -11.31
C GLN A 326 20.24 -36.72 -11.29
N ILE A 327 21.11 -36.91 -12.24
CA ILE A 327 22.38 -36.15 -12.40
C ILE A 327 22.06 -34.68 -12.62
N MET A 328 21.12 -34.33 -13.51
CA MET A 328 20.71 -32.95 -13.75
C MET A 328 20.11 -32.31 -12.51
N LYS A 329 19.23 -33.00 -11.80
CA LYS A 329 18.64 -32.50 -10.51
C LYS A 329 19.71 -32.29 -9.45
N GLN A 330 20.68 -33.20 -9.33
CA GLN A 330 21.81 -33.04 -8.41
C GLN A 330 22.69 -31.85 -8.78
N ALA A 331 23.00 -31.66 -10.06
CA ALA A 331 23.76 -30.52 -10.54
C ALA A 331 23.07 -29.17 -10.23
N LEU A 332 21.73 -29.10 -10.33
CA LEU A 332 20.96 -27.92 -9.91
C LEU A 332 21.05 -27.67 -8.40
N GLN A 333 20.88 -28.72 -7.58
CA GLN A 333 21.00 -28.60 -6.12
C GLN A 333 22.42 -28.21 -5.66
N ILE A 334 23.45 -28.68 -6.35
CA ILE A 334 24.83 -28.30 -6.07
C ILE A 334 25.07 -26.83 -6.41
N ASN A 335 24.53 -26.35 -7.54
CA ASN A 335 24.63 -24.96 -7.93
C ASN A 335 23.87 -24.03 -6.95
N GLU A 336 22.70 -24.44 -6.45
CA GLU A 336 21.97 -23.72 -5.39
C GLU A 336 22.76 -23.68 -4.06
N LYS A 337 23.36 -24.82 -3.65
CA LYS A 337 24.15 -24.90 -2.42
C LYS A 337 25.52 -24.20 -2.51
N ALA A 338 26.10 -24.13 -3.71
CA ALA A 338 27.36 -23.45 -3.95
C ALA A 338 27.23 -21.91 -4.05
N GLY A 339 26.01 -21.36 -3.91
CA GLY A 339 25.79 -19.93 -4.07
C GLY A 339 26.03 -19.41 -5.48
N LEU A 340 26.24 -20.32 -6.46
CA LEU A 340 26.25 -20.01 -7.87
C LEU A 340 24.83 -19.87 -8.39
N LYS A 341 24.07 -19.00 -7.72
CA LYS A 341 22.77 -18.54 -8.22
C LYS A 341 23.02 -17.85 -9.55
N ARG A 342 22.23 -18.19 -10.53
CA ARG A 342 22.14 -17.40 -11.75
C ARG A 342 21.84 -15.97 -11.33
N VAL A 343 22.79 -15.07 -11.49
CA VAL A 343 22.75 -13.65 -11.03
C VAL A 343 21.56 -12.88 -11.58
N HIS A 344 20.76 -13.47 -12.47
CA HIS A 344 19.65 -12.83 -13.17
C HIS A 344 18.25 -13.34 -12.84
N VAL A 345 18.12 -14.44 -12.08
CA VAL A 345 16.83 -15.13 -11.92
C VAL A 345 16.11 -14.74 -10.60
N ASP A 346 16.82 -14.14 -9.66
CA ASP A 346 16.25 -13.76 -8.34
C ASP A 346 15.93 -12.25 -8.24
N MET A 347 15.82 -11.54 -9.36
CA MET A 347 15.57 -10.10 -9.38
C MET A 347 14.46 -9.76 -10.39
N VAL A 348 13.48 -9.00 -9.96
CA VAL A 348 12.43 -8.46 -10.82
C VAL A 348 12.98 -7.24 -11.56
N MET A 349 12.87 -7.24 -12.88
CA MET A 349 13.39 -6.22 -13.78
C MET A 349 12.25 -5.42 -14.43
N GLU A 350 12.60 -4.39 -15.20
CA GLU A 350 11.65 -3.53 -15.93
C GLU A 350 10.80 -4.30 -16.94
N GLU A 351 11.41 -5.32 -17.58
CA GLU A 351 10.75 -6.17 -18.57
C GLU A 351 9.61 -6.97 -17.94
N ASP A 352 9.81 -7.50 -16.73
CA ASP A 352 8.80 -8.28 -16.02
C ASP A 352 7.56 -7.43 -15.72
N ILE A 353 7.75 -6.18 -15.33
CA ILE A 353 6.67 -5.20 -15.11
C ILE A 353 5.90 -4.94 -16.41
N SER A 354 6.64 -4.71 -17.51
CA SER A 354 6.05 -4.44 -18.82
C SER A 354 5.23 -5.63 -19.31
N GLU A 355 5.67 -6.85 -19.01
CA GLU A 355 4.99 -8.08 -19.38
C GLU A 355 3.68 -8.28 -18.60
N VAL A 356 3.67 -7.99 -17.30
CA VAL A 356 2.45 -8.01 -16.48
C VAL A 356 1.42 -7.03 -17.05
N ILE A 357 1.83 -5.80 -17.33
CA ILE A 357 0.93 -4.78 -17.86
C ILE A 357 0.42 -5.15 -19.26
N ALA A 358 1.29 -5.71 -20.12
CA ALA A 358 0.87 -6.22 -21.42
C ALA A 358 -0.18 -7.33 -21.29
N GLY A 359 0.01 -8.23 -20.32
CA GLY A 359 -0.96 -9.29 -20.02
C GLY A 359 -2.31 -8.76 -19.56
N TRP A 360 -2.34 -7.74 -18.70
CA TRP A 360 -3.59 -7.18 -18.17
C TRP A 360 -4.32 -6.30 -19.18
N THR A 361 -3.57 -5.49 -19.94
CA THR A 361 -4.16 -4.50 -20.87
C THR A 361 -4.34 -5.02 -22.28
N GLY A 362 -3.68 -6.14 -22.64
CA GLY A 362 -3.65 -6.66 -24.01
C GLY A 362 -2.80 -5.81 -24.96
N ILE A 363 -2.04 -4.83 -24.47
CA ILE A 363 -1.19 -3.95 -25.26
C ILE A 363 0.16 -4.66 -25.51
N PRO A 364 0.60 -4.81 -26.78
CA PRO A 364 1.90 -5.45 -27.07
C PRO A 364 3.08 -4.74 -26.39
N MET A 365 4.03 -5.50 -25.85
CA MET A 365 5.23 -4.96 -25.17
C MET A 365 6.03 -3.96 -26.02
N THR A 366 6.07 -4.15 -27.34
CA THR A 366 6.74 -3.22 -28.28
C THR A 366 6.19 -1.80 -28.19
N LYS A 367 4.88 -1.63 -27.99
CA LYS A 367 4.26 -0.31 -27.84
C LYS A 367 4.52 0.29 -26.45
N ILE A 368 4.70 -0.53 -25.42
CA ILE A 368 5.02 -0.08 -24.07
C ILE A 368 6.46 0.47 -24.07
N SER A 369 7.41 -0.25 -24.65
CA SER A 369 8.83 0.14 -24.73
C SER A 369 9.11 1.34 -25.67
N GLU A 370 8.40 1.47 -26.81
CA GLU A 370 8.51 2.64 -27.70
C GLU A 370 8.09 3.96 -27.05
N THR A 371 7.16 3.90 -26.10
CA THR A 371 6.73 5.09 -25.37
C THR A 371 7.76 5.55 -24.32
N GLU A 372 8.63 4.68 -23.89
CA GLU A 372 9.77 4.95 -22.99
C GLU A 372 10.92 5.64 -23.75
N SER A 373 11.27 5.11 -24.92
CA SER A 373 12.33 5.66 -25.78
C SER A 373 12.07 7.12 -26.17
N LYS A 374 10.82 7.48 -26.44
CA LYS A 374 10.42 8.85 -26.79
C LYS A 374 10.46 9.84 -25.63
N LYS A 375 10.44 9.39 -24.37
CA LYS A 375 10.61 10.25 -23.19
C LYS A 375 12.07 10.46 -22.83
N SER A 376 12.93 9.47 -22.97
CA SER A 376 14.37 9.59 -22.73
C SER A 376 15.06 10.55 -23.74
N GLU A 377 14.58 10.62 -24.99
CA GLU A 377 15.06 11.59 -25.99
C GLU A 377 14.62 13.04 -25.71
N LYS A 378 13.49 13.24 -25.02
CA LYS A 378 13.01 14.60 -24.66
C LYS A 378 13.60 15.15 -23.36
N SER A 379 14.23 14.31 -22.53
CA SER A 379 14.87 14.70 -21.27
C SER A 379 16.39 14.85 -21.36
N ALA A 380 17.01 14.60 -22.50
CA ALA A 380 18.41 14.92 -22.72
C ALA A 380 18.54 16.44 -22.95
N PRO A 381 19.31 17.18 -22.13
CA PRO A 381 19.56 18.58 -22.39
C PRO A 381 20.30 18.69 -23.72
N ASN A 382 19.76 19.49 -24.63
CA ASN A 382 20.28 19.77 -25.95
C ASN A 382 21.63 20.54 -25.82
N THR A 383 22.73 19.83 -25.64
CA THR A 383 24.08 20.35 -25.62
C THR A 383 24.74 20.25 -27.01
N ASN A 384 24.04 20.73 -28.03
CA ASN A 384 24.65 20.94 -29.34
C ASN A 384 24.00 22.13 -30.04
N SER A 385 24.49 23.33 -29.69
CA SER A 385 24.60 24.43 -30.63
C SER A 385 25.17 25.66 -29.88
N GLN A 386 26.47 25.82 -29.96
CA GLN A 386 27.20 27.10 -30.05
C GLN A 386 28.70 26.84 -29.89
N ARG A 387 29.30 26.25 -30.88
CA ARG A 387 30.66 26.56 -31.26
C ARG A 387 30.53 27.31 -32.59
N ASP A 388 30.86 28.57 -32.51
CA ASP A 388 31.44 29.46 -33.51
C ASP A 388 30.88 30.87 -33.32
N ASN A 389 31.67 31.73 -32.67
CA ASN A 389 31.93 33.11 -33.02
C ASN A 389 32.54 33.83 -31.82
N PHE A 390 33.88 33.80 -31.76
CA PHE A 390 34.66 34.82 -31.07
C PHE A 390 34.94 35.95 -32.08
N PRO A 391 34.55 37.19 -31.82
CA PRO A 391 35.24 38.34 -32.39
C PRO A 391 36.28 38.88 -31.42
N ASN A 392 37.35 39.29 -32.06
CA ASN A 392 38.57 39.83 -31.49
C ASN A 392 38.38 41.07 -30.60
N LYS A 393 39.35 41.21 -29.71
CA LYS A 393 39.72 42.38 -28.90
C LYS A 393 39.57 43.72 -29.61
N THR A 394 39.08 44.68 -28.88
CA THR A 394 39.45 46.09 -28.70
C THR A 394 38.17 46.87 -28.46
N ASP A 395 38.08 47.41 -27.30
CA ASP A 395 37.55 48.71 -26.88
C ASP A 395 36.97 48.63 -25.47
N VAL A 396 37.79 49.04 -24.52
CA VAL A 396 37.43 49.34 -23.13
C VAL A 396 37.24 50.84 -23.03
N PRO A 397 36.10 51.38 -22.64
CA PRO A 397 36.00 52.70 -22.10
C PRO A 397 36.20 52.72 -20.58
N PRO A 398 36.81 53.81 -20.00
CA PRO A 398 37.18 53.87 -18.60
C PRO A 398 36.01 54.16 -17.66
N PRO A 399 36.18 53.90 -16.34
CA PRO A 399 35.14 54.10 -15.35
C PRO A 399 34.96 55.59 -15.01
N PRO A 400 33.74 56.05 -14.71
CA PRO A 400 33.54 57.41 -14.16
C PRO A 400 33.78 57.41 -12.64
N GLY A 401 34.62 58.45 -12.26
CA GLY A 401 35.02 58.70 -10.91
C GLY A 401 33.94 59.29 -10.02
N ASP A 402 34.27 59.24 -8.73
CA ASP A 402 33.64 59.91 -7.62
C ASP A 402 33.34 61.41 -7.83
N LEU A 403 32.13 61.79 -7.41
CA LEU A 403 31.94 63.14 -6.89
C LEU A 403 30.88 63.13 -5.78
N LEU A 404 31.41 63.47 -4.62
CA LEU A 404 30.74 63.87 -3.40
C LEU A 404 29.95 65.16 -3.59
N SER A 405 28.96 65.32 -2.71
CA SER A 405 28.57 66.50 -1.98
C SER A 405 27.23 67.18 -2.25
N ILE A 406 26.50 67.27 -1.22
CA ILE A 406 26.03 68.50 -0.50
C ILE A 406 24.61 69.00 -0.80
N ASN A 407 23.90 69.14 0.34
CA ASN A 407 22.85 70.07 0.74
C ASN A 407 21.41 69.84 0.29
N SER A 408 20.53 69.64 1.22
CA SER A 408 19.93 70.52 2.28
C SER A 408 18.63 71.17 1.85
N GLN A 409 17.67 71.02 2.80
CA GLN A 409 16.53 71.94 3.02
C GLN A 409 15.38 71.83 1.99
N GLY A 410 14.20 71.74 2.39
CA GLY A 410 13.40 72.31 3.39
C GLY A 410 11.94 71.95 3.24
N SER A 411 11.27 71.92 4.35
CA SER A 411 9.98 72.49 4.69
C SER A 411 8.84 72.23 3.68
N GLY A 412 7.75 71.88 4.08
CA GLY A 412 6.87 72.11 5.16
C GLY A 412 5.43 71.67 4.86
N ASN A 413 4.71 71.52 5.92
CA ASN A 413 3.29 71.74 6.08
C ASN A 413 2.35 70.95 5.14
N GLY A 414 1.33 70.40 5.58
CA GLY A 414 0.50 70.54 6.76
C GLY A 414 -0.81 69.84 6.53
N ASN A 415 -1.40 69.47 7.64
CA ASN A 415 -2.83 69.39 7.92
C ASN A 415 -3.71 68.56 7.00
N ALA A 416 -4.58 67.85 7.42
CA ALA A 416 -5.41 67.67 8.64
C ALA A 416 -6.65 66.92 8.22
N LEU A 417 -7.20 66.16 9.18
CA LEU A 417 -8.63 65.93 9.41
C LEU A 417 -9.40 65.23 8.31
N GLU A 418 -10.17 64.27 8.56
CA GLU A 418 -11.23 63.89 9.46
C GLU A 418 -12.07 62.79 8.79
N GLU A 419 -12.50 61.91 9.65
CA GLU A 419 -13.80 61.24 9.69
C GLU A 419 -14.41 60.48 8.47
N ALA A 420 -14.56 59.23 8.55
CA ALA A 420 -15.83 58.53 8.97
C ALA A 420 -15.56 57.05 9.01
#